data_e8b349ac280180181b7a67a7cd2cef4c
#
_entry.id   e8b349ac280180181b7a67a7cd2cef4c
#
_cell.length_a   1.000
_cell.length_b   1.000
_cell.length_c   1.000
_cell.angle_alpha   90.00
_cell.angle_beta   90.00
_cell.angle_gamma   90.00
#
_symmetry.space_group_name_H-M   'P 1'
#
loop_
_entity.id
_entity.type
_entity.pdbx_description
1 polymer ?
#
loop_
_entity_poly.entity_id
_entity_poly.type
_entity_poly.pdbx_seq_one_letter_code
_entity_poly.pdbx_strand_id
1 'polypeptide(L)'
;MGGNTGRRTKSERMNTRHRSAHFGEALAYANELHAGQTRKGTSIPYISHLLAVASLAFEYGADEDEAIAALLHDAVEDQGGAETLQQIDSRFGSTVATIVDGCSDTDVEPKPPWRHRKEAYLERLTRESPAVRFVSACDKLHNVRAIIRDYRVHGDRLWQRFNGRKDGTLWYYSALVKAYQAEERTPVVADLAREVATLRRLV
;
A
#
# COMPACT_ATOMS: atom_id res chain seq x y z
N MET A 1 16.52 -1.22 43.40
CA MET A 1 15.87 -1.36 42.10
C MET A 1 15.40 0.01 41.66
N GLY A 2 16.19 0.71 40.84
CA GLY A 2 15.91 2.08 40.42
C GLY A 2 15.36 2.05 39.01
N GLY A 3 14.07 2.38 38.85
CA GLY A 3 13.43 2.55 37.57
C GLY A 3 13.96 3.78 36.87
N ASN A 4 14.69 3.60 35.80
CA ASN A 4 15.15 4.67 34.90
C ASN A 4 13.97 5.10 33.99
N THR A 5 13.15 6.04 34.47
CA THR A 5 12.18 6.74 33.62
C THR A 5 12.94 7.77 32.77
N GLY A 6 13.50 7.34 31.66
CA GLY A 6 14.18 8.22 30.70
C GLY A 6 13.25 9.34 30.24
N ARG A 7 13.44 10.56 30.79
CA ARG A 7 12.79 11.78 30.28
C ARG A 7 13.32 12.06 28.90
N ARG A 8 12.48 11.87 27.86
CA ARG A 8 12.79 12.29 26.48
C ARG A 8 13.20 13.75 26.46
N THR A 9 14.25 14.08 25.73
CA THR A 9 14.78 15.44 25.62
C THR A 9 13.76 16.36 24.92
N LYS A 10 13.93 17.68 25.10
CA LYS A 10 13.08 18.70 24.46
C LYS A 10 13.16 18.61 22.93
N SER A 11 14.33 18.21 22.38
CA SER A 11 14.55 17.98 20.94
C SER A 11 13.76 16.76 20.44
N GLU A 12 13.74 15.65 21.17
CA GLU A 12 12.95 14.46 20.81
C GLU A 12 11.44 14.73 20.86
N ARG A 13 10.96 15.58 21.78
CA ARG A 13 9.55 15.99 21.84
C ARG A 13 9.14 16.92 20.71
N MET A 14 10.03 17.80 20.26
CA MET A 14 9.79 18.69 19.12
C MET A 14 9.75 17.87 17.83
N ASN A 15 10.67 16.94 17.63
CA ASN A 15 10.73 16.07 16.46
C ASN A 15 9.45 15.20 16.34
N THR A 16 8.94 14.67 17.47
CA THR A 16 7.71 13.88 17.47
C THR A 16 6.45 14.71 17.15
N ARG A 17 6.42 16.01 17.51
CA ARG A 17 5.29 16.90 17.19
C ARG A 17 5.28 17.31 15.71
N HIS A 18 6.43 17.56 15.13
CA HIS A 18 6.55 17.85 13.69
C HIS A 18 6.14 16.64 12.84
N ARG A 19 6.57 15.44 13.22
CA ARG A 19 6.19 14.20 12.55
C ARG A 19 4.67 14.01 12.49
N SER A 20 3.99 14.13 13.62
CA SER A 20 2.53 13.98 13.68
C SER A 20 1.75 15.02 12.87
N ALA A 21 2.30 16.21 12.64
CA ALA A 21 1.69 17.24 11.80
C ALA A 21 1.75 16.87 10.31
N HIS A 22 2.89 16.38 9.81
CA HIS A 22 3.05 15.95 8.41
C HIS A 22 2.14 14.77 8.06
N PHE A 23 2.04 13.77 8.92
CA PHE A 23 1.10 12.66 8.71
C PHE A 23 -0.37 13.14 8.69
N GLY A 24 -0.75 14.07 9.57
CA GLY A 24 -2.09 14.66 9.56
C GLY A 24 -2.39 15.44 8.28
N GLU A 25 -1.41 16.16 7.75
CA GLU A 25 -1.51 16.86 6.47
C GLU A 25 -1.64 15.88 5.29
N ALA A 26 -0.86 14.79 5.29
CA ALA A 26 -0.95 13.74 4.28
C ALA A 26 -2.31 13.04 4.31
N LEU A 27 -2.89 12.80 5.49
CA LEU A 27 -4.21 12.23 5.63
C LEU A 27 -5.29 13.16 5.05
N ALA A 28 -5.23 14.46 5.32
CA ALA A 28 -6.15 15.44 4.75
C ALA A 28 -6.04 15.45 3.21
N TYR A 29 -4.83 15.47 2.70
CA TYR A 29 -4.55 15.45 1.26
C TYR A 29 -5.04 14.17 0.58
N ALA A 30 -4.77 13.00 1.16
CA ALA A 30 -5.29 11.72 0.66
C ALA A 30 -6.82 11.70 0.61
N ASN A 31 -7.49 12.25 1.64
CA ASN A 31 -8.94 12.34 1.67
C ASN A 31 -9.51 13.29 0.60
N GLU A 32 -8.84 14.40 0.30
CA GLU A 32 -9.22 15.31 -0.77
C GLU A 32 -9.07 14.65 -2.14
N LEU A 33 -7.91 14.04 -2.42
CA LEU A 33 -7.64 13.38 -3.69
C LEU A 33 -8.65 12.28 -4.02
N HIS A 34 -9.04 11.49 -3.02
CA HIS A 34 -9.92 10.33 -3.19
C HIS A 34 -11.37 10.57 -2.72
N ALA A 35 -11.80 11.85 -2.56
CA ALA A 35 -13.10 12.20 -1.97
C ALA A 35 -14.31 11.58 -2.69
N GLY A 36 -14.25 11.43 -4.02
CA GLY A 36 -15.33 10.82 -4.82
C GLY A 36 -15.12 9.33 -5.12
N GLN A 37 -14.02 8.74 -4.68
CA GLN A 37 -13.65 7.40 -5.06
C GLN A 37 -14.16 6.35 -4.07
N THR A 38 -14.57 5.20 -4.60
CA THR A 38 -14.97 4.04 -3.79
C THR A 38 -14.13 2.80 -4.15
N ARG A 39 -14.07 1.86 -3.23
CA ARG A 39 -13.46 0.54 -3.48
C ARG A 39 -14.22 -0.17 -4.60
N LYS A 40 -13.49 -0.74 -5.54
CA LYS A 40 -13.99 -1.31 -6.79
C LYS A 40 -15.19 -2.25 -6.58
N GLY A 41 -16.33 -1.88 -7.18
CA GLY A 41 -17.57 -2.66 -7.11
C GLY A 41 -18.26 -2.62 -5.74
N THR A 42 -18.02 -1.60 -4.93
CA THR A 42 -18.64 -1.36 -3.63
C THR A 42 -19.02 0.11 -3.46
N SER A 43 -19.72 0.44 -2.37
CA SER A 43 -19.97 1.83 -1.93
C SER A 43 -19.00 2.27 -0.81
N ILE A 44 -17.98 1.48 -0.50
CA ILE A 44 -17.02 1.78 0.57
C ILE A 44 -16.10 2.92 0.12
N PRO A 45 -15.99 4.03 0.85
CA PRO A 45 -15.09 5.13 0.52
C PRO A 45 -13.63 4.65 0.42
N TYR A 46 -12.90 5.12 -0.61
CA TYR A 46 -11.53 4.67 -0.88
C TYR A 46 -10.57 4.97 0.26
N ILE A 47 -10.78 6.09 0.96
CA ILE A 47 -9.97 6.47 2.13
C ILE A 47 -9.91 5.37 3.20
N SER A 48 -10.90 4.50 3.30
CA SER A 48 -10.88 3.36 4.23
C SER A 48 -9.75 2.37 3.94
N HIS A 49 -9.37 2.23 2.66
CA HIS A 49 -8.22 1.44 2.25
C HIS A 49 -6.91 2.11 2.62
N LEU A 50 -6.76 3.39 2.30
CA LEU A 50 -5.54 4.16 2.59
C LEU A 50 -5.24 4.19 4.08
N LEU A 51 -6.26 4.42 4.91
CA LEU A 51 -6.16 4.34 6.38
C LEU A 51 -5.73 2.95 6.86
N ALA A 52 -6.29 1.89 6.28
CA ALA A 52 -5.93 0.53 6.66
C ALA A 52 -4.49 0.18 6.27
N VAL A 53 -4.02 0.62 5.09
CA VAL A 53 -2.63 0.42 4.65
C VAL A 53 -1.66 1.18 5.55
N ALA A 54 -1.96 2.44 5.89
CA ALA A 54 -1.15 3.22 6.82
C ALA A 54 -1.15 2.63 8.25
N SER A 55 -2.29 2.11 8.73
CA SER A 55 -2.36 1.39 10.00
C SER A 55 -1.45 0.17 10.00
N LEU A 56 -1.52 -0.66 8.95
CA LEU A 56 -0.63 -1.80 8.80
C LEU A 56 0.85 -1.36 8.76
N ALA A 57 1.18 -0.31 8.02
CA ALA A 57 2.54 0.20 7.97
C ALA A 57 3.06 0.52 9.38
N PHE A 58 2.29 1.24 10.20
CA PHE A 58 2.65 1.51 11.60
C PHE A 58 2.78 0.24 12.45
N GLU A 59 1.85 -0.70 12.31
CA GLU A 59 1.87 -1.97 13.06
C GLU A 59 3.13 -2.80 12.77
N TYR A 60 3.65 -2.72 11.53
CA TYR A 60 4.88 -3.39 11.11
C TYR A 60 6.15 -2.51 11.24
N GLY A 61 6.06 -1.35 11.88
CA GLY A 61 7.20 -0.55 12.29
C GLY A 61 7.67 0.52 11.31
N ALA A 62 6.78 0.98 10.42
CA ALA A 62 7.05 2.09 9.51
C ALA A 62 7.59 3.33 10.23
N ASP A 63 8.51 4.01 9.58
CA ASP A 63 8.80 5.41 9.92
C ASP A 63 7.71 6.34 9.37
N GLU A 64 7.87 7.66 9.57
CA GLU A 64 6.85 8.61 9.16
C GLU A 64 6.73 8.74 7.64
N ASP A 65 7.86 8.70 6.92
CA ASP A 65 7.87 8.81 5.46
C ASP A 65 7.19 7.60 4.82
N GLU A 66 7.45 6.40 5.33
CA GLU A 66 6.79 5.16 4.89
C GLU A 66 5.28 5.19 5.20
N ALA A 67 4.88 5.72 6.37
CA ALA A 67 3.46 5.81 6.74
C ALA A 67 2.71 6.87 5.89
N ILE A 68 3.34 8.01 5.58
CA ILE A 68 2.80 9.00 4.65
C ILE A 68 2.70 8.40 3.24
N ALA A 69 3.74 7.71 2.77
CA ALA A 69 3.71 7.03 1.50
C ALA A 69 2.59 5.97 1.44
N ALA A 70 2.34 5.26 2.54
CA ALA A 70 1.22 4.32 2.65
C ALA A 70 -0.16 4.97 2.51
N LEU A 71 -0.35 6.22 2.98
CA LEU A 71 -1.57 7.00 2.73
C LEU A 71 -1.71 7.42 1.26
N LEU A 72 -0.60 7.67 0.58
CA LEU A 72 -0.57 8.29 -0.74
C LEU A 72 -0.24 7.32 -1.88
N HIS A 73 -0.06 6.03 -1.59
CA HIS A 73 0.51 5.04 -2.51
C HIS A 73 -0.26 4.87 -3.83
N ASP A 74 -1.56 5.13 -3.84
CA ASP A 74 -2.42 5.05 -5.02
C ASP A 74 -2.69 6.43 -5.66
N ALA A 75 -2.17 7.53 -5.06
CA ALA A 75 -2.50 8.89 -5.50
C ALA A 75 -2.02 9.17 -6.93
N VAL A 76 -0.85 8.71 -7.30
CA VAL A 76 -0.27 8.93 -8.63
C VAL A 76 -1.02 8.10 -9.68
N GLU A 77 -1.31 6.82 -9.41
CA GLU A 77 -2.01 5.96 -10.37
C GLU A 77 -3.47 6.40 -10.61
N ASP A 78 -4.14 6.88 -9.56
CA ASP A 78 -5.60 7.11 -9.57
C ASP A 78 -6.00 8.59 -9.70
N GLN A 79 -5.13 9.57 -9.36
CA GLN A 79 -5.53 10.96 -9.12
C GLN A 79 -4.60 12.02 -9.75
N GLY A 80 -4.03 11.77 -10.93
CA GLY A 80 -3.38 12.87 -11.67
C GLY A 80 -1.92 12.64 -12.08
N GLY A 81 -1.39 11.44 -11.94
CA GLY A 81 -0.10 11.06 -12.53
C GLY A 81 1.07 11.92 -12.05
N ALA A 82 1.91 12.37 -13.00
CA ALA A 82 3.13 13.13 -12.73
C ALA A 82 2.89 14.43 -11.97
N GLU A 83 1.78 15.12 -12.19
CA GLU A 83 1.46 16.36 -11.46
C GLU A 83 1.22 16.08 -9.97
N THR A 84 0.48 15.04 -9.65
CA THR A 84 0.26 14.61 -8.26
C THR A 84 1.57 14.18 -7.62
N LEU A 85 2.46 13.49 -8.34
CA LEU A 85 3.78 13.12 -7.83
C LEU A 85 4.63 14.36 -7.47
N GLN A 86 4.63 15.40 -8.31
CA GLN A 86 5.31 16.67 -8.02
C GLN A 86 4.74 17.37 -6.77
N GLN A 87 3.42 17.34 -6.59
CA GLN A 87 2.79 17.89 -5.38
C GLN A 87 3.18 17.10 -4.13
N ILE A 88 3.27 15.77 -4.21
CA ILE A 88 3.74 14.92 -3.12
C ILE A 88 5.19 15.25 -2.76
N ASP A 89 6.08 15.36 -3.75
CA ASP A 89 7.48 15.73 -3.54
C ASP A 89 7.61 17.10 -2.85
N SER A 90 6.89 18.10 -3.32
CA SER A 90 6.90 19.45 -2.76
C SER A 90 6.37 19.53 -1.34
N ARG A 91 5.36 18.74 -0.98
CA ARG A 91 4.67 18.80 0.33
C ARG A 91 5.29 17.89 1.37
N PHE A 92 5.72 16.69 0.97
CA PHE A 92 6.12 15.62 1.88
C PHE A 92 7.56 15.14 1.67
N GLY A 93 8.25 15.67 0.65
CA GLY A 93 9.67 15.41 0.39
C GLY A 93 9.91 14.24 -0.56
N SER A 94 11.14 14.22 -1.11
CA SER A 94 11.56 13.29 -2.16
C SER A 94 11.55 11.81 -1.72
N THR A 95 11.77 11.54 -0.44
CA THR A 95 11.67 10.16 0.09
C THR A 95 10.26 9.61 -0.08
N VAL A 96 9.25 10.36 0.36
CA VAL A 96 7.83 9.97 0.22
C VAL A 96 7.46 9.83 -1.26
N ALA A 97 7.82 10.82 -2.09
CA ALA A 97 7.53 10.79 -3.53
C ALA A 97 8.14 9.56 -4.22
N THR A 98 9.40 9.22 -3.89
CA THR A 98 10.07 8.03 -4.43
C THR A 98 9.35 6.73 -4.04
N ILE A 99 8.88 6.62 -2.78
CA ILE A 99 8.15 5.42 -2.33
C ILE A 99 6.81 5.31 -3.06
N VAL A 100 6.08 6.42 -3.19
CA VAL A 100 4.77 6.45 -3.87
C VAL A 100 4.91 6.09 -5.35
N ASP A 101 5.90 6.66 -6.04
CA ASP A 101 6.20 6.35 -7.45
C ASP A 101 6.51 4.85 -7.64
N GLY A 102 7.35 4.28 -6.77
CA GLY A 102 7.68 2.86 -6.79
C GLY A 102 6.48 1.94 -6.52
N CYS A 103 5.46 2.40 -5.79
CA CYS A 103 4.22 1.66 -5.55
C CYS A 103 3.26 1.68 -6.75
N SER A 104 3.33 2.69 -7.61
CA SER A 104 2.43 2.88 -8.76
C SER A 104 2.63 1.78 -9.81
N ASP A 105 1.54 1.27 -10.36
CA ASP A 105 1.56 0.20 -11.40
C ASP A 105 1.95 0.78 -12.78
N THR A 106 1.25 1.85 -13.20
CA THR A 106 1.53 2.61 -14.43
C THR A 106 0.77 3.94 -14.44
N ASP A 107 1.40 4.96 -14.97
CA ASP A 107 0.82 6.28 -15.31
C ASP A 107 0.54 6.43 -16.82
N VAL A 108 0.84 5.40 -17.62
CA VAL A 108 0.68 5.42 -19.09
C VAL A 108 -0.80 5.31 -19.48
N GLU A 109 -1.26 6.23 -20.34
CA GLU A 109 -2.59 6.19 -20.97
C GLU A 109 -2.47 6.04 -22.51
N PRO A 110 -3.21 5.10 -23.12
CA PRO A 110 -4.10 4.11 -22.51
C PRO A 110 -3.33 3.04 -21.74
N LYS A 111 -3.89 2.59 -20.60
CA LYS A 111 -3.23 1.57 -19.76
C LYS A 111 -2.99 0.27 -20.56
N PRO A 112 -1.77 -0.29 -20.55
CA PRO A 112 -1.47 -1.58 -21.20
C PRO A 112 -2.35 -2.73 -20.66
N PRO A 113 -2.41 -3.88 -21.37
CA PRO A 113 -3.15 -5.04 -20.90
C PRO A 113 -2.78 -5.43 -19.47
N TRP A 114 -3.78 -5.81 -18.67
CA TRP A 114 -3.63 -6.08 -17.23
C TRP A 114 -2.47 -7.03 -16.90
N ARG A 115 -2.33 -8.10 -17.68
CA ARG A 115 -1.29 -9.11 -17.47
C ARG A 115 0.12 -8.52 -17.65
N HIS A 116 0.34 -7.77 -18.71
CA HIS A 116 1.63 -7.12 -19.00
C HIS A 116 2.01 -6.15 -17.88
N ARG A 117 1.06 -5.33 -17.42
CA ARG A 117 1.32 -4.41 -16.32
C ARG A 117 1.76 -5.14 -15.04
N LYS A 118 1.07 -6.24 -14.70
CA LYS A 118 1.41 -7.02 -13.50
C LYS A 118 2.75 -7.74 -13.61
N GLU A 119 3.12 -8.21 -14.79
CA GLU A 119 4.45 -8.79 -15.07
C GLU A 119 5.55 -7.72 -14.95
N ALA A 120 5.35 -6.55 -15.55
CA ALA A 120 6.29 -5.43 -15.46
C ALA A 120 6.46 -4.93 -14.00
N TYR A 121 5.34 -4.84 -13.26
CA TYR A 121 5.39 -4.49 -11.84
C TYR A 121 6.19 -5.51 -11.01
N LEU A 122 5.98 -6.80 -11.22
CA LEU A 122 6.71 -7.87 -10.53
C LEU A 122 8.21 -7.81 -10.83
N GLU A 123 8.60 -7.55 -12.07
CA GLU A 123 10.00 -7.39 -12.46
C GLU A 123 10.62 -6.16 -11.78
N ARG A 124 9.93 -5.01 -11.80
CA ARG A 124 10.39 -3.79 -11.15
C ARG A 124 10.53 -3.97 -9.64
N LEU A 125 9.58 -4.63 -9.00
CA LEU A 125 9.53 -4.83 -7.54
C LEU A 125 10.83 -5.44 -6.99
N THR A 126 11.49 -6.31 -7.75
CA THR A 126 12.76 -6.92 -7.33
C THR A 126 13.94 -5.94 -7.30
N ARG A 127 13.78 -4.79 -7.96
CA ARG A 127 14.81 -3.72 -8.03
C ARG A 127 14.48 -2.52 -7.14
N GLU A 128 13.27 -2.49 -6.60
CA GLU A 128 12.81 -1.40 -5.75
C GLU A 128 13.51 -1.37 -4.38
N SER A 129 13.46 -0.22 -3.73
CA SER A 129 13.99 -0.05 -2.38
C SER A 129 13.24 -0.89 -1.34
N PRO A 130 13.85 -1.21 -0.18
CA PRO A 130 13.14 -1.88 0.91
C PRO A 130 11.87 -1.14 1.35
N ALA A 131 11.89 0.20 1.39
CA ALA A 131 10.73 1.02 1.76
C ALA A 131 9.57 0.87 0.76
N VAL A 132 9.85 0.89 -0.56
CA VAL A 132 8.83 0.64 -1.60
C VAL A 132 8.23 -0.76 -1.43
N ARG A 133 9.08 -1.79 -1.30
CA ARG A 133 8.61 -3.17 -1.09
C ARG A 133 7.76 -3.31 0.18
N PHE A 134 8.15 -2.61 1.25
CA PHE A 134 7.42 -2.63 2.51
C PHE A 134 6.03 -2.01 2.39
N VAL A 135 5.91 -0.79 1.87
CA VAL A 135 4.62 -0.11 1.67
C VAL A 135 3.73 -0.91 0.72
N SER A 136 4.30 -1.38 -0.40
CA SER A 136 3.59 -2.24 -1.35
C SER A 136 3.11 -3.54 -0.70
N ALA A 137 3.88 -4.18 0.18
CA ALA A 137 3.44 -5.39 0.89
C ALA A 137 2.26 -5.11 1.84
N CYS A 138 2.24 -3.96 2.53
CA CYS A 138 1.12 -3.52 3.36
C CYS A 138 -0.16 -3.35 2.54
N ASP A 139 -0.09 -2.71 1.36
CA ASP A 139 -1.20 -2.61 0.43
C ASP A 139 -1.70 -3.98 0.00
N LYS A 140 -0.81 -4.85 -0.47
CA LYS A 140 -1.19 -6.18 -0.96
C LYS A 140 -1.78 -7.05 0.16
N LEU A 141 -1.29 -6.91 1.40
CA LEU A 141 -1.85 -7.58 2.57
C LEU A 141 -3.29 -7.10 2.85
N HIS A 142 -3.53 -5.79 2.85
CA HIS A 142 -4.89 -5.27 3.03
C HIS A 142 -5.81 -5.74 1.89
N ASN A 143 -5.34 -5.68 0.65
CA ASN A 143 -6.12 -6.09 -0.51
C ASN A 143 -6.48 -7.58 -0.48
N VAL A 144 -5.56 -8.49 -0.15
CA VAL A 144 -5.89 -9.93 -0.07
C VAL A 144 -6.87 -10.24 1.06
N ARG A 145 -6.76 -9.56 2.21
CA ARG A 145 -7.73 -9.66 3.31
C ARG A 145 -9.13 -9.20 2.88
N ALA A 146 -9.21 -8.12 2.12
CA ALA A 146 -10.48 -7.66 1.55
C ALA A 146 -11.07 -8.69 0.56
N ILE A 147 -10.26 -9.28 -0.31
CA ILE A 147 -10.68 -10.34 -1.24
C ILE A 147 -11.24 -11.54 -0.46
N ILE A 148 -10.57 -12.00 0.59
CA ILE A 148 -11.02 -13.13 1.42
C ILE A 148 -12.38 -12.82 2.07
N ARG A 149 -12.50 -11.62 2.67
CA ARG A 149 -13.76 -11.15 3.27
C ARG A 149 -14.90 -11.12 2.26
N ASP A 150 -14.66 -10.51 1.11
CA ASP A 150 -15.66 -10.31 0.07
C ASP A 150 -16.03 -11.65 -0.62
N TYR A 151 -15.07 -12.56 -0.78
CA TYR A 151 -15.35 -13.90 -1.31
C TYR A 151 -16.26 -14.72 -0.39
N ARG A 152 -16.09 -14.62 0.93
CA ARG A 152 -16.98 -15.27 1.89
C ARG A 152 -18.43 -14.80 1.78
N VAL A 153 -18.65 -13.58 1.31
CA VAL A 153 -20.00 -13.00 1.13
C VAL A 153 -20.56 -13.27 -0.27
N HIS A 154 -19.74 -13.17 -1.31
CA HIS A 154 -20.19 -13.15 -2.70
C HIS A 154 -19.87 -14.42 -3.49
N GLY A 155 -19.01 -15.29 -2.97
CA GLY A 155 -18.51 -16.47 -3.68
C GLY A 155 -17.86 -16.10 -5.02
N ASP A 156 -17.99 -16.96 -6.01
CA ASP A 156 -17.35 -16.77 -7.33
C ASP A 156 -17.82 -15.52 -8.09
N ARG A 157 -18.95 -14.93 -7.72
CA ARG A 157 -19.40 -13.64 -8.30
C ARG A 157 -18.40 -12.50 -8.05
N LEU A 158 -17.60 -12.60 -6.99
CA LEU A 158 -16.55 -11.63 -6.68
C LEU A 158 -15.59 -11.44 -7.86
N TRP A 159 -15.22 -12.51 -8.54
CA TRP A 159 -14.19 -12.48 -9.59
C TRP A 159 -14.55 -11.63 -10.80
N GLN A 160 -15.83 -11.29 -10.97
CA GLN A 160 -16.28 -10.39 -12.02
C GLN A 160 -15.78 -8.96 -11.81
N ARG A 161 -15.42 -8.57 -10.58
CA ARG A 161 -14.86 -7.25 -10.24
C ARG A 161 -13.41 -7.09 -10.69
N PHE A 162 -12.69 -8.19 -10.94
CA PHE A 162 -11.24 -8.16 -11.22
C PHE A 162 -10.95 -8.43 -12.70
N ASN A 163 -10.05 -7.62 -13.28
CA ASN A 163 -9.65 -7.79 -14.68
C ASN A 163 -8.93 -9.13 -14.92
N GLY A 164 -8.16 -9.62 -13.92
CA GLY A 164 -7.50 -10.93 -13.97
C GLY A 164 -8.43 -12.12 -13.71
N ARG A 165 -9.70 -11.87 -13.34
CA ARG A 165 -10.62 -12.91 -12.88
C ARG A 165 -9.98 -13.75 -11.74
N LYS A 166 -10.49 -14.94 -11.46
CA LYS A 166 -9.98 -15.84 -10.43
C LYS A 166 -8.50 -16.20 -10.67
N ASP A 167 -8.25 -16.83 -11.82
CA ASP A 167 -6.92 -17.41 -12.10
C ASP A 167 -5.82 -16.37 -12.17
N GLY A 168 -6.09 -15.25 -12.84
CA GLY A 168 -5.14 -14.13 -12.90
C GLY A 168 -4.87 -13.52 -11.54
N THR A 169 -5.90 -13.36 -10.70
CA THR A 169 -5.73 -12.83 -9.34
C THR A 169 -4.90 -13.79 -8.49
N LEU A 170 -5.20 -15.08 -8.47
CA LEU A 170 -4.43 -16.08 -7.72
C LEU A 170 -2.99 -16.19 -8.20
N TRP A 171 -2.77 -16.14 -9.52
CA TRP A 171 -1.44 -16.08 -10.09
C TRP A 171 -0.66 -14.86 -9.59
N TYR A 172 -1.26 -13.66 -9.68
CA TYR A 172 -0.59 -12.42 -9.30
C TYR A 172 -0.18 -12.40 -7.84
N TYR A 173 -1.08 -12.74 -6.91
CA TYR A 173 -0.75 -12.80 -5.49
C TYR A 173 0.30 -13.87 -5.17
N SER A 174 0.28 -15.01 -5.86
CA SER A 174 1.31 -16.04 -5.70
C SER A 174 2.68 -15.58 -6.21
N ALA A 175 2.71 -14.83 -7.30
CA ALA A 175 3.93 -14.24 -7.86
C ALA A 175 4.48 -13.12 -6.97
N LEU A 176 3.61 -12.26 -6.41
CA LEU A 176 3.99 -11.23 -5.44
C LEU A 176 4.69 -11.82 -4.22
N VAL A 177 4.09 -12.85 -3.60
CA VAL A 177 4.70 -13.50 -2.44
C VAL A 177 6.09 -14.04 -2.78
N LYS A 178 6.27 -14.65 -3.94
CA LYS A 178 7.59 -15.14 -4.39
C LYS A 178 8.59 -13.99 -4.57
N ALA A 179 8.18 -12.90 -5.22
CA ALA A 179 9.04 -11.74 -5.44
C ALA A 179 9.49 -11.11 -4.12
N TYR A 180 8.56 -10.85 -3.18
CA TYR A 180 8.94 -10.31 -1.87
C TYR A 180 9.86 -11.25 -1.08
N GLN A 181 9.56 -12.56 -1.04
CA GLN A 181 10.36 -13.54 -0.27
C GLN A 181 11.76 -13.77 -0.84
N ALA A 182 11.99 -13.48 -2.12
CA ALA A 182 13.31 -13.57 -2.73
C ALA A 182 14.24 -12.46 -2.23
N GLU A 183 13.67 -11.27 -1.92
CA GLU A 183 14.44 -10.10 -1.50
C GLU A 183 14.55 -10.02 0.03
N GLU A 184 13.44 -10.21 0.74
CA GLU A 184 13.38 -10.05 2.19
C GLU A 184 12.24 -10.82 2.83
N ARG A 185 12.50 -11.45 4.00
CA ARG A 185 11.47 -12.15 4.80
C ARG A 185 11.03 -11.30 5.99
N THR A 186 10.33 -10.21 5.72
CA THR A 186 9.77 -9.36 6.77
C THR A 186 8.49 -9.94 7.38
N PRO A 187 8.07 -9.51 8.58
CA PRO A 187 6.81 -9.94 9.19
C PRO A 187 5.60 -9.69 8.29
N VAL A 188 5.50 -8.52 7.62
CA VAL A 188 4.39 -8.21 6.71
C VAL A 188 4.34 -9.16 5.51
N VAL A 189 5.49 -9.54 4.95
CA VAL A 189 5.60 -10.52 3.86
C VAL A 189 5.17 -11.92 4.31
N ALA A 190 5.53 -12.31 5.54
CA ALA A 190 5.09 -13.57 6.11
C ALA A 190 3.57 -13.63 6.28
N ASP A 191 2.95 -12.53 6.73
CA ASP A 191 1.51 -12.42 6.88
C ASP A 191 0.80 -12.42 5.52
N LEU A 192 1.33 -11.68 4.53
CA LEU A 192 0.85 -11.72 3.16
C LEU A 192 0.86 -13.16 2.60
N ALA A 193 1.94 -13.90 2.81
CA ALA A 193 2.04 -15.28 2.35
C ALA A 193 0.98 -16.18 3.00
N ARG A 194 0.72 -16.01 4.32
CA ARG A 194 -0.33 -16.77 5.03
C ARG A 194 -1.73 -16.45 4.50
N GLU A 195 -2.02 -15.18 4.24
CA GLU A 195 -3.32 -14.78 3.71
C GLU A 195 -3.52 -15.26 2.26
N VAL A 196 -2.49 -15.21 1.42
CA VAL A 196 -2.55 -15.77 0.05
C VAL A 196 -2.76 -17.28 0.09
N ALA A 197 -2.10 -18.01 0.99
CA ALA A 197 -2.35 -19.43 1.19
C ALA A 197 -3.79 -19.70 1.67
N THR A 198 -4.34 -18.84 2.53
CA THR A 198 -5.74 -18.92 2.98
C THR A 198 -6.72 -18.68 1.83
N LEU A 199 -6.50 -17.65 1.01
CA LEU A 199 -7.29 -17.38 -0.18
C LEU A 199 -7.32 -18.60 -1.11
N ARG A 200 -6.16 -19.18 -1.41
CA ARG A 200 -6.04 -20.35 -2.30
C ARG A 200 -6.76 -21.60 -1.80
N ARG A 201 -6.89 -21.77 -0.48
CA ARG A 201 -7.68 -22.88 0.10
C ARG A 201 -9.17 -22.62 0.11
N LEU A 202 -9.55 -21.35 0.12
CA LEU A 202 -10.94 -20.92 0.22
C LEU A 202 -11.68 -21.05 -1.14
N VAL A 203 -10.96 -20.91 -2.25
CA VAL A 203 -11.50 -20.81 -3.62
C VAL A 203 -11.13 -22.05 -4.47
#